data_0fdd1d13a37ef75042267d8ca77d47f0
#
_entry.id   0fdd1d13a37ef75042267d8ca77d47f0
#
_cell.length_a   1.000
_cell.length_b   1.000
_cell.length_c   1.000
_cell.angle_alpha   90.00
_cell.angle_beta   90.00
_cell.angle_gamma   90.00
#
_symmetry.space_group_name_H-M   'P 1'
#
loop_
_entity.id
_entity.type
_entity.pdbx_description
1 polymer ?
#
loop_
_entity_poly.entity_id
_entity_poly.type
_entity_poly.pdbx_seq_one_letter_code
_entity_poly.pdbx_strand_id
1 'polypeptide(L)' 'MVILTERNQVVIKGSVARKLLKMGFKIVDVKPQKQEDGTIDFTRCVFVFEGQKGLDEAIQTLI' A
#
# COMPACT_ATOMS: atom_id res chain seq x y z
N MET A 1 2.39 -25.57 13.88
CA MET A 1 1.56 -25.13 12.75
C MET A 1 1.94 -23.71 12.36
N VAL A 2 2.22 -23.51 11.11
CA VAL A 2 2.55 -22.18 10.63
C VAL A 2 1.29 -21.53 10.09
N ILE A 3 0.93 -20.41 10.67
CA ILE A 3 -0.18 -19.63 10.15
C ILE A 3 0.41 -18.60 9.19
N LEU A 4 0.07 -18.72 7.92
CA LEU A 4 0.50 -17.75 6.92
C LEU A 4 -0.56 -16.68 6.84
N THR A 5 -0.33 -15.59 7.58
CA THR A 5 -1.15 -14.41 7.44
C THR A 5 -0.42 -13.44 6.53
N GLU A 6 -1.08 -13.00 5.49
CA GLU A 6 -0.51 -11.99 4.62
C GLU A 6 -0.46 -10.65 5.36
N ARG A 7 0.68 -10.00 5.28
CA ARG A 7 0.89 -8.74 5.97
C ARG A 7 0.35 -7.58 5.16
N ASN A 8 -0.04 -6.53 5.87
CA ASN A 8 -0.37 -5.29 5.20
C ASN A 8 0.83 -4.78 4.40
N GLN A 9 0.57 -4.31 3.20
CA GLN A 9 1.60 -3.83 2.29
C GLN A 9 1.51 -2.33 2.12
N VAL A 10 2.66 -1.70 1.99
CA VAL A 10 2.76 -0.26 1.81
C VAL A 10 3.04 0.03 0.35
N VAL A 11 2.23 0.88 -0.26
CA VAL A 11 2.37 1.29 -1.65
C VAL A 11 2.60 2.79 -1.70
N ILE A 12 3.67 3.20 -2.36
CA ILE A 12 4.03 4.61 -2.46
C ILE A 12 3.47 5.26 -3.71
N LYS A 13 3.42 4.52 -4.82
CA LYS A 13 2.92 5.07 -6.08
C LYS A 13 1.40 5.08 -6.13
N GLY A 14 0.83 6.26 -6.33
CA GLY A 14 -0.62 6.42 -6.44
C GLY A 14 -1.24 5.63 -7.60
N SER A 15 -0.53 5.51 -8.71
CA SER A 15 -1.02 4.74 -9.87
C SER A 15 -1.16 3.26 -9.54
N VAL A 16 -0.22 2.71 -8.78
CA VAL A 16 -0.28 1.31 -8.34
C VAL A 16 -1.42 1.13 -7.34
N ALA A 17 -1.54 2.06 -6.39
CA ALA A 17 -2.62 2.01 -5.40
C ALA A 17 -3.99 2.02 -6.08
N ARG A 18 -4.16 2.87 -7.08
CA ARG A 18 -5.42 2.96 -7.82
C ARG A 18 -5.76 1.65 -8.53
N LYS A 19 -4.76 1.02 -9.15
CA LYS A 19 -4.97 -0.26 -9.82
C LYS A 19 -5.34 -1.36 -8.84
N LEU A 20 -4.69 -1.38 -7.68
CA LEU A 20 -5.00 -2.33 -6.63
C LEU A 20 -6.43 -2.17 -6.12
N LEU A 21 -6.89 -0.93 -5.96
CA LEU A 21 -8.29 -0.67 -5.58
C LEU A 21 -9.27 -1.22 -6.59
N LYS A 22 -8.96 -1.07 -7.87
CA LYS A 22 -9.81 -1.62 -8.95
C LYS A 22 -9.83 -3.14 -8.94
N MET A 23 -8.77 -3.77 -8.46
CA MET A 23 -8.69 -5.23 -8.35
C MET A 23 -9.43 -5.77 -7.13
N GLY A 24 -9.93 -4.90 -6.26
CA GLY A 24 -10.70 -5.31 -5.09
C GLY A 24 -9.92 -5.31 -3.78
N PHE A 25 -8.67 -4.88 -3.78
CA PHE A 25 -7.90 -4.75 -2.54
C PHE A 25 -8.33 -3.50 -1.76
N LYS A 26 -8.22 -3.57 -0.45
CA LYS A 26 -8.69 -2.49 0.43
C LYS A 26 -7.54 -1.72 1.04
N ILE A 27 -7.68 -0.40 1.08
CA ILE A 27 -6.79 0.46 1.82
C ILE A 27 -7.27 0.53 3.27
N VAL A 28 -6.36 0.29 4.21
CA VAL A 28 -6.67 0.38 5.64
C VAL A 28 -6.14 1.67 6.26
N ASP A 29 -5.18 2.32 5.61
CA ASP A 29 -4.63 3.56 6.10
C ASP A 29 -3.97 4.33 4.95
N VAL A 30 -3.96 5.65 5.07
CA VAL A 30 -3.24 6.53 4.15
C VAL A 30 -2.44 7.48 5.02
N LYS A 31 -1.11 7.44 4.87
CA LYS A 31 -0.21 8.26 5.68
C LYS A 31 0.54 9.25 4.80
N PRO A 32 0.57 10.53 5.18
CA PRO A 32 1.42 11.48 4.47
C PRO A 32 2.88 11.17 4.73
N GLN A 33 3.72 11.40 3.74
CA GLN A 33 5.16 11.20 3.88
C GLN A 33 5.78 12.34 4.67
N LYS A 34 6.61 11.98 5.65
CA LYS A 34 7.36 12.95 6.42
C LYS A 34 8.68 13.25 5.71
N GLN A 35 8.97 14.54 5.53
CA GLN A 35 10.22 14.97 4.91
C GLN A 35 11.35 15.05 5.95
N GLU A 36 12.59 15.17 5.45
CA GLU A 36 13.76 15.22 6.32
C GLU A 36 13.77 16.41 7.28
N ASP A 37 13.18 17.52 6.88
CA ASP A 37 13.09 18.70 7.71
C ASP A 37 11.97 18.65 8.76
N GLY A 38 11.25 17.54 8.83
CA GLY A 38 10.17 17.34 9.78
C GLY A 38 8.81 17.78 9.27
N THR A 39 8.74 18.39 8.09
CA THR A 39 7.44 18.75 7.51
C THR A 39 6.76 17.54 6.91
N ILE A 40 5.43 17.60 6.85
CA ILE A 40 4.62 16.53 6.30
C ILE A 40 4.23 16.91 4.87
N ASP A 41 4.53 16.03 3.94
CA ASP A 41 4.18 16.23 2.55
C ASP A 41 2.85 15.53 2.23
N PHE A 42 1.79 16.31 2.15
CA PHE A 42 0.46 15.80 1.86
C PHE A 42 0.26 15.48 0.37
N THR A 43 1.20 15.87 -0.48
CA THR A 43 1.14 15.53 -1.91
C THR A 43 1.70 14.14 -2.18
N ARG A 44 2.48 13.60 -1.25
CA ARG A 44 3.04 12.27 -1.33
C ARG A 44 2.51 11.45 -0.17
N CYS A 45 1.58 10.57 -0.46
CA CYS A 45 1.00 9.72 0.55
C CYS A 45 1.48 8.29 0.39
N VAL A 46 1.56 7.60 1.51
CA VAL A 46 1.82 6.17 1.55
C VAL A 46 0.49 5.48 1.78
N PHE A 47 0.17 4.54 0.92
CA PHE A 47 -1.08 3.79 1.00
C PHE A 47 -0.81 2.43 1.63
N VAL A 48 -1.50 2.13 2.72
CA VAL A 48 -1.35 0.84 3.40
C VAL A 48 -2.55 -0.02 3.01
N PHE A 49 -2.26 -1.12 2.32
CA PHE A 49 -3.30 -2.07 1.90
C PHE A 49 -3.41 -3.21 2.88
N GLU A 50 -4.65 -3.63 3.12
CA GLU A 50 -4.92 -4.78 3.97
C GLU A 50 -4.26 -6.03 3.40
N GLY A 51 -3.56 -6.80 4.26
CA GLY A 51 -2.95 -8.07 3.87
C GLY A 51 -4.02 -9.02 3.36
N GLN A 52 -3.84 -9.49 2.14
CA GLN A 52 -4.83 -10.28 1.45
C GLN A 52 -4.15 -11.19 0.45
N LYS A 53 -4.72 -12.37 0.25
CA LYS A 53 -4.15 -13.34 -0.68
C LYS A 53 -4.05 -12.73 -2.09
N GLY A 54 -2.88 -12.83 -2.67
CA GLY A 54 -2.62 -12.30 -4.01
C GLY A 54 -2.16 -10.86 -4.04
N LEU A 55 -2.13 -10.16 -2.89
CA LEU A 55 -1.71 -8.77 -2.84
C LEU A 55 -0.25 -8.59 -3.28
N ASP A 56 0.66 -9.42 -2.76
CA ASP A 56 2.07 -9.37 -3.12
C ASP A 56 2.27 -9.55 -4.62
N GLU A 57 1.62 -10.54 -5.19
CA GLU A 57 1.72 -10.83 -6.62
C GLU A 57 1.17 -9.68 -7.44
N ALA A 58 0.07 -9.09 -7.01
CA ALA A 58 -0.52 -7.96 -7.69
C ALA A 58 0.43 -6.76 -7.68
N ILE A 59 1.03 -6.47 -6.54
CA ILE A 59 1.99 -5.36 -6.43
C ILE A 59 3.18 -5.59 -7.35
N GLN A 60 3.75 -6.78 -7.35
CA GLN A 60 4.89 -7.11 -8.21
C GLN A 60 4.54 -7.01 -9.69
N THR A 61 3.33 -7.34 -10.06
CA THR A 61 2.88 -7.25 -11.45
C THR A 61 2.72 -5.79 -11.88
N LEU A 62 2.33 -4.91 -10.96
CA LEU A 62 2.04 -3.51 -11.26
C LEU A 62 3.26 -2.58 -11.16
N ILE A 63 4.34 -3.06 -10.56
CA ILE A 63 5.57 -2.26 -10.43
C ILE A 63 6.40 -2.26 -11.72
#